data_ee30cd49d99e2d91e56cf301b20de093
#
_entry.id   ee30cd49d99e2d91e56cf301b20de093
#
_cell.length_a   1.000
_cell.length_b   1.000
_cell.length_c   1.000
_cell.angle_alpha   90.00
_cell.angle_beta   90.00
_cell.angle_gamma   90.00
#
_symmetry.space_group_name_H-M   'P 1'
#
loop_
_entity.id
_entity.type
_entity.pdbx_description
1 polymer ?
#
loop_
_entity_poly.entity_id
_entity_poly.type
_entity_poly.pdbx_seq_one_letter_code
_entity_poly.pdbx_strand_id
1 'polypeptide(L)'
;LQYGTNFISVMPTNLYGPNDNFDLEKSHVLPALLKKIYVAKLLAESENETARKVLGVASDDEMHKILQRFGISAEAVEIWGSGNPMREFLWSEDMADACVYLMEKRNFEDCISGEEVRNTHINIGTGIDISIRDLALQISEVVGYKGTFVFNSTKPDGTLKKLTDCSKIHALGWHHKVELREGIERLFRLLKK
;
A
#
# COMPACT_ATOMS: atom_id res chain seq x y z
N LEU A 1 12.55 -5.21 -29.67
CA LEU A 1 12.85 -6.29 -30.60
C LEU A 1 12.67 -5.85 -32.05
N GLN A 2 11.46 -5.43 -32.41
CA GLN A 2 11.14 -5.10 -33.82
C GLN A 2 12.00 -3.99 -34.43
N TYR A 3 12.36 -2.98 -33.64
CA TYR A 3 13.07 -1.79 -34.09
C TYR A 3 14.48 -1.63 -33.48
N GLY A 4 14.97 -2.61 -32.72
CA GLY A 4 16.26 -2.55 -32.04
C GLY A 4 16.36 -1.42 -31.00
N THR A 5 15.24 -1.00 -30.42
CA THR A 5 15.21 0.07 -29.41
C THR A 5 15.57 -0.47 -28.04
N ASN A 6 16.27 0.34 -27.24
CA ASN A 6 16.70 0.01 -25.89
C ASN A 6 15.58 0.34 -24.86
N PHE A 7 14.40 -0.26 -25.01
CA PHE A 7 13.27 -0.08 -24.09
C PHE A 7 13.18 -1.21 -23.08
N ILE A 8 13.14 -0.88 -21.80
CA ILE A 8 12.91 -1.82 -20.72
C ILE A 8 11.47 -1.64 -20.20
N SER A 9 10.71 -2.72 -20.17
CA SER A 9 9.35 -2.74 -19.60
C SER A 9 9.41 -3.14 -18.14
N VAL A 10 8.78 -2.37 -17.26
CA VAL A 10 8.73 -2.62 -15.82
C VAL A 10 7.31 -2.86 -15.35
N MET A 11 7.16 -3.78 -14.39
CA MET A 11 5.87 -4.19 -13.79
C MET A 11 5.94 -3.98 -12.28
N PRO A 12 5.40 -2.85 -11.77
CA PRO A 12 5.42 -2.58 -10.33
C PRO A 12 4.37 -3.40 -9.58
N THR A 13 4.65 -3.69 -8.32
CA THR A 13 3.66 -4.17 -7.34
C THR A 13 2.76 -3.02 -6.84
N ASN A 14 2.01 -3.21 -5.72
CA ASN A 14 1.18 -2.14 -5.19
C ASN A 14 2.06 -1.04 -4.60
N LEU A 15 1.97 0.15 -5.17
CA LEU A 15 2.70 1.33 -4.72
C LEU A 15 1.94 2.07 -3.63
N TYR A 16 2.67 2.65 -2.69
CA TYR A 16 2.16 3.58 -1.68
C TYR A 16 3.25 4.62 -1.35
N GLY A 17 2.88 5.81 -0.90
CA GLY A 17 3.89 6.83 -0.58
C GLY A 17 3.37 8.27 -0.58
N PRO A 18 4.27 9.26 -0.75
CA PRO A 18 3.89 10.66 -0.79
C PRO A 18 2.82 10.95 -1.84
N ASN A 19 1.88 11.83 -1.50
CA ASN A 19 0.73 12.21 -2.33
C ASN A 19 -0.23 11.05 -2.67
N ASP A 20 -0.26 10.01 -1.84
CA ASP A 20 -1.22 8.92 -2.01
C ASP A 20 -2.67 9.40 -1.84
N ASN A 21 -3.61 8.64 -2.41
CA ASN A 21 -5.02 8.91 -2.28
C ASN A 21 -5.56 8.29 -0.98
N PHE A 22 -6.08 9.13 -0.08
CA PHE A 22 -6.71 8.71 1.18
C PHE A 22 -8.24 8.70 1.13
N ASP A 23 -8.86 8.77 -0.03
CA ASP A 23 -10.30 8.63 -0.17
C ASP A 23 -10.74 7.22 0.24
N LEU A 24 -11.66 7.10 1.22
CA LEU A 24 -12.05 5.80 1.79
C LEU A 24 -12.76 4.87 0.80
N GLU A 25 -13.27 5.40 -0.32
CA GLU A 25 -13.98 4.63 -1.34
C GLU A 25 -13.08 4.26 -2.53
N LYS A 26 -12.16 5.14 -2.91
CA LYS A 26 -11.39 5.06 -4.16
C LYS A 26 -9.91 4.75 -3.95
N SER A 27 -9.41 4.80 -2.72
CA SER A 27 -8.01 4.57 -2.43
C SER A 27 -7.66 3.07 -2.40
N HIS A 28 -6.38 2.79 -2.52
CA HIS A 28 -5.86 1.46 -2.27
C HIS A 28 -5.96 1.07 -0.80
N VAL A 29 -5.86 -0.23 -0.52
CA VAL A 29 -6.10 -0.80 0.81
C VAL A 29 -5.22 -0.21 1.92
N LEU A 30 -3.92 0.04 1.66
CA LEU A 30 -3.00 0.55 2.68
C LEU A 30 -3.37 1.98 3.12
N PRO A 31 -3.50 2.99 2.23
CA PRO A 31 -3.90 4.33 2.64
C PRO A 31 -5.32 4.38 3.22
N ALA A 32 -6.27 3.54 2.73
CA ALA A 32 -7.61 3.43 3.31
C ALA A 32 -7.57 2.93 4.75
N LEU A 33 -6.84 1.84 5.03
CA LEU A 33 -6.67 1.30 6.38
C LEU A 33 -5.99 2.28 7.31
N LEU A 34 -4.92 2.94 6.84
CA LEU A 34 -4.20 3.94 7.63
C LEU A 34 -5.14 5.07 8.05
N LYS A 35 -5.94 5.61 7.12
CA LYS A 35 -6.92 6.66 7.44
C LYS A 35 -8.00 6.17 8.39
N LYS A 36 -8.61 4.98 8.14
CA LYS A 36 -9.64 4.40 9.01
C LYS A 36 -9.14 4.22 10.44
N ILE A 37 -7.96 3.62 10.60
CA ILE A 37 -7.36 3.32 11.91
C ILE A 37 -6.97 4.61 12.63
N TYR A 38 -6.47 5.61 11.91
CA TYR A 38 -6.16 6.91 12.50
C TYR A 38 -7.41 7.64 12.99
N VAL A 39 -8.48 7.66 12.19
CA VAL A 39 -9.77 8.24 12.60
C VAL A 39 -10.33 7.52 13.83
N ALA A 40 -10.31 6.18 13.85
CA ALA A 40 -10.75 5.41 15.02
C ALA A 40 -9.97 5.75 16.31
N LYS A 41 -8.64 5.93 16.18
CA LYS A 41 -7.80 6.40 17.29
C LYS A 41 -8.24 7.77 17.79
N LEU A 42 -8.44 8.73 16.89
CA LEU A 42 -8.86 10.08 17.25
C LEU A 42 -10.21 10.08 17.98
N LEU A 43 -11.16 9.23 17.55
CA LEU A 43 -12.43 9.03 18.26
C LEU A 43 -12.22 8.46 19.66
N ALA A 44 -11.33 7.47 19.81
CA ALA A 44 -11.00 6.88 21.12
C ALA A 44 -10.36 7.88 22.08
N GLU A 45 -9.66 8.88 21.55
CA GLU A 45 -9.04 9.98 22.30
C GLU A 45 -9.96 11.20 22.45
N SER A 46 -11.23 11.11 21.99
CA SER A 46 -12.20 12.21 21.98
C SER A 46 -11.79 13.43 21.14
N GLU A 47 -10.91 13.23 20.17
CA GLU A 47 -10.41 14.25 19.24
C GLU A 47 -11.30 14.41 18.01
N ASN A 48 -12.61 14.64 18.21
CA ASN A 48 -13.60 14.67 17.14
C ASN A 48 -13.35 15.76 16.09
N GLU A 49 -12.83 16.93 16.51
CA GLU A 49 -12.50 18.01 15.56
C GLU A 49 -11.39 17.60 14.60
N THR A 50 -10.35 16.96 15.12
CA THR A 50 -9.24 16.43 14.31
C THR A 50 -9.75 15.32 13.38
N ALA A 51 -10.61 14.43 13.88
CA ALA A 51 -11.22 13.37 13.08
C ALA A 51 -12.02 13.92 11.89
N ARG A 52 -12.82 14.99 12.11
CA ARG A 52 -13.54 15.71 11.04
C ARG A 52 -12.59 16.27 9.99
N LYS A 53 -11.51 16.93 10.41
CA LYS A 53 -10.49 17.48 9.50
C LYS A 53 -9.84 16.38 8.65
N VAL A 54 -9.45 15.27 9.28
CA VAL A 54 -8.85 14.12 8.58
C VAL A 54 -9.85 13.50 7.58
N LEU A 55 -11.14 13.44 7.92
CA LEU A 55 -12.18 12.97 7.01
C LEU A 55 -12.52 13.97 5.90
N GLY A 56 -12.22 15.25 6.09
CA GLY A 56 -12.53 16.32 5.14
C GLY A 56 -14.02 16.72 5.16
N VAL A 57 -14.67 16.65 6.33
CA VAL A 57 -16.09 16.97 6.49
C VAL A 57 -16.30 18.19 7.39
N ALA A 58 -17.38 18.92 7.14
CA ALA A 58 -17.68 20.18 7.84
C ALA A 58 -18.52 19.99 9.11
N SER A 59 -19.31 18.92 9.21
CA SER A 59 -20.24 18.70 10.31
C SER A 59 -20.10 17.32 10.96
N ASP A 60 -20.61 17.21 12.20
CA ASP A 60 -20.66 15.93 12.91
C ASP A 60 -21.64 14.95 12.23
N ASP A 61 -22.72 15.44 11.63
CA ASP A 61 -23.67 14.60 10.90
C ASP A 61 -23.03 13.93 9.67
N GLU A 62 -22.21 14.69 8.92
CA GLU A 62 -21.44 14.13 7.80
C GLU A 62 -20.39 13.11 8.29
N MET A 63 -19.70 13.44 9.37
CA MET A 63 -18.75 12.52 10.01
C MET A 63 -19.45 11.22 10.40
N HIS A 64 -20.58 11.29 11.12
CA HIS A 64 -21.32 10.09 11.55
C HIS A 64 -21.76 9.20 10.36
N LYS A 65 -22.22 9.81 9.26
CA LYS A 65 -22.58 9.05 8.04
C LYS A 65 -21.37 8.29 7.46
N ILE A 66 -20.18 8.92 7.42
CA ILE A 66 -18.97 8.28 6.96
C ILE A 66 -18.53 7.17 7.91
N LEU A 67 -18.50 7.43 9.21
CA LEU A 67 -18.14 6.45 10.23
C LEU A 67 -19.02 5.20 10.14
N GLN A 68 -20.34 5.40 10.04
CA GLN A 68 -21.30 4.29 9.89
C GLN A 68 -21.08 3.54 8.57
N ARG A 69 -20.91 4.26 7.44
CA ARG A 69 -20.73 3.64 6.12
C ARG A 69 -19.49 2.77 6.04
N PHE A 70 -18.39 3.18 6.68
CA PHE A 70 -17.10 2.50 6.61
C PHE A 70 -16.78 1.64 7.83
N GLY A 71 -17.71 1.53 8.79
CA GLY A 71 -17.54 0.73 10.00
C GLY A 71 -16.38 1.21 10.86
N ILE A 72 -16.34 2.51 11.20
CA ILE A 72 -15.29 3.10 12.02
C ILE A 72 -15.90 3.55 13.35
N SER A 73 -15.38 3.07 14.48
CA SER A 73 -15.69 3.56 15.81
C SER A 73 -14.44 3.67 16.67
N ALA A 74 -14.59 4.21 17.88
CA ALA A 74 -13.52 4.25 18.87
C ALA A 74 -13.01 2.85 19.24
N GLU A 75 -13.91 1.86 19.30
CA GLU A 75 -13.66 0.50 19.78
C GLU A 75 -13.26 -0.45 18.66
N ALA A 76 -13.74 -0.20 17.43
CA ALA A 76 -13.57 -1.15 16.34
C ALA A 76 -13.46 -0.48 14.96
N VAL A 77 -12.70 -1.13 14.08
CA VAL A 77 -12.62 -0.79 12.65
C VAL A 77 -13.03 -2.02 11.83
N GLU A 78 -14.04 -1.84 10.97
CA GLU A 78 -14.44 -2.86 10.01
C GLU A 78 -13.46 -2.94 8.84
N ILE A 79 -13.03 -4.16 8.52
CA ILE A 79 -12.22 -4.50 7.35
C ILE A 79 -13.06 -5.40 6.45
N TRP A 80 -13.17 -5.06 5.17
CA TRP A 80 -13.92 -5.86 4.21
C TRP A 80 -13.18 -7.16 3.87
N GLY A 81 -13.93 -8.26 3.78
CA GLY A 81 -13.41 -9.60 3.53
C GLY A 81 -12.91 -10.30 4.79
N SER A 82 -12.19 -11.40 4.60
CA SER A 82 -11.66 -12.24 5.69
C SER A 82 -10.38 -11.69 6.32
N GLY A 83 -9.69 -10.79 5.65
CA GLY A 83 -8.35 -10.32 6.02
C GLY A 83 -7.22 -11.27 5.61
N ASN A 84 -7.52 -12.42 5.00
CA ASN A 84 -6.52 -13.40 4.57
C ASN A 84 -5.77 -13.07 3.26
N PRO A 85 -6.35 -12.31 2.30
CA PRO A 85 -5.63 -11.98 1.08
C PRO A 85 -4.27 -11.36 1.35
N MET A 86 -3.27 -11.85 0.60
CA MET A 86 -1.88 -11.42 0.71
C MET A 86 -1.58 -10.34 -0.32
N ARG A 87 -0.89 -9.29 0.08
CA ARG A 87 -0.46 -8.19 -0.80
C ARG A 87 0.98 -7.81 -0.52
N GLU A 88 1.66 -7.46 -1.59
CA GLU A 88 2.98 -6.86 -1.56
C GLU A 88 2.85 -5.35 -1.72
N PHE A 89 3.68 -4.59 -1.01
CA PHE A 89 3.70 -3.13 -1.03
C PHE A 89 5.11 -2.60 -1.25
N LEU A 90 5.26 -1.63 -2.14
CA LEU A 90 6.52 -0.96 -2.42
C LEU A 90 6.37 0.55 -2.25
N TRP A 91 7.34 1.17 -1.58
CA TRP A 91 7.41 2.62 -1.44
C TRP A 91 7.62 3.29 -2.81
N SER A 92 6.82 4.31 -3.12
CA SER A 92 6.77 4.89 -4.47
C SER A 92 8.09 5.54 -4.91
N GLU A 93 8.87 6.07 -3.96
CA GLU A 93 10.20 6.62 -4.26
C GLU A 93 11.22 5.51 -4.56
N ASP A 94 11.08 4.31 -3.98
CA ASP A 94 11.90 3.15 -4.35
C ASP A 94 11.57 2.69 -5.78
N MET A 95 10.29 2.75 -6.19
CA MET A 95 9.92 2.49 -7.59
C MET A 95 10.59 3.49 -8.54
N ALA A 96 10.60 4.77 -8.19
CA ALA A 96 11.28 5.80 -8.98
C ALA A 96 12.80 5.55 -9.05
N ASP A 97 13.41 5.22 -7.92
CA ASP A 97 14.84 4.87 -7.83
C ASP A 97 15.17 3.64 -8.70
N ALA A 98 14.30 2.62 -8.70
CA ALA A 98 14.47 1.45 -9.58
C ALA A 98 14.45 1.83 -11.07
N CYS A 99 13.52 2.71 -11.46
CA CYS A 99 13.46 3.20 -12.85
C CYS A 99 14.74 3.94 -13.26
N VAL A 100 15.22 4.86 -12.40
CA VAL A 100 16.45 5.60 -12.64
C VAL A 100 17.65 4.63 -12.72
N TYR A 101 17.72 3.68 -11.78
CA TYR A 101 18.79 2.65 -11.79
C TYR A 101 18.82 1.87 -13.11
N LEU A 102 17.66 1.42 -13.60
CA LEU A 102 17.57 0.67 -14.85
C LEU A 102 17.98 1.54 -16.04
N MET A 103 17.53 2.80 -16.07
CA MET A 103 17.89 3.75 -17.17
C MET A 103 19.38 4.04 -17.23
N GLU A 104 20.05 4.14 -16.08
CA GLU A 104 21.48 4.52 -16.03
C GLU A 104 22.43 3.32 -16.14
N LYS A 105 22.03 2.15 -15.69
CA LYS A 105 22.92 1.01 -15.44
C LYS A 105 22.63 -0.22 -16.29
N ARG A 106 21.49 -0.25 -17.01
CA ARG A 106 21.04 -1.46 -17.72
C ARG A 106 20.55 -1.16 -19.12
N ASN A 107 20.76 -2.13 -19.99
CA ASN A 107 20.24 -2.12 -21.35
C ASN A 107 19.19 -3.22 -21.52
N PHE A 108 18.42 -3.15 -22.61
CA PHE A 108 17.42 -4.19 -22.93
C PHE A 108 18.03 -5.60 -22.97
N GLU A 109 19.27 -5.73 -23.46
CA GLU A 109 19.99 -6.99 -23.53
C GLU A 109 20.18 -7.64 -22.14
N ASP A 110 20.36 -6.86 -21.07
CA ASP A 110 20.45 -7.34 -19.70
C ASP A 110 19.14 -7.98 -19.19
N CYS A 111 18.03 -7.72 -19.87
CA CYS A 111 16.73 -8.28 -19.55
C CYS A 111 16.48 -9.65 -20.18
N ILE A 112 17.35 -10.11 -21.07
CA ILE A 112 17.23 -11.36 -21.78
C ILE A 112 17.88 -12.46 -20.95
N SER A 113 17.13 -13.54 -20.70
CA SER A 113 17.61 -14.71 -19.99
C SER A 113 17.60 -15.91 -20.95
N GLY A 114 18.79 -16.47 -21.28
CA GLY A 114 18.92 -17.62 -22.18
C GLY A 114 18.96 -17.26 -23.67
N GLU A 115 18.83 -18.29 -24.51
CA GLU A 115 18.92 -18.14 -25.98
C GLU A 115 17.65 -17.55 -26.62
N GLU A 116 16.50 -17.69 -25.94
CA GLU A 116 15.23 -17.14 -26.45
C GLU A 116 14.90 -15.81 -25.79
N VAL A 117 14.47 -14.86 -26.60
CA VAL A 117 14.02 -13.55 -26.12
C VAL A 117 12.58 -13.67 -25.59
N ARG A 118 12.45 -14.05 -24.31
CA ARG A 118 11.18 -14.20 -23.58
C ARG A 118 11.22 -13.48 -22.26
N ASN A 119 10.05 -13.09 -21.74
CA ASN A 119 9.89 -12.52 -20.40
C ASN A 119 10.88 -11.36 -20.12
N THR A 120 11.03 -10.46 -21.08
CA THR A 120 11.99 -9.34 -20.99
C THR A 120 11.55 -8.24 -20.02
N HIS A 121 10.30 -8.28 -19.51
CA HIS A 121 9.85 -7.37 -18.47
C HIS A 121 10.57 -7.62 -17.15
N ILE A 122 10.68 -6.57 -16.36
CA ILE A 122 11.27 -6.58 -15.01
C ILE A 122 10.18 -6.27 -14.00
N ASN A 123 9.89 -7.21 -13.10
CA ASN A 123 9.05 -6.96 -11.95
C ASN A 123 9.81 -6.12 -10.92
N ILE A 124 9.15 -5.08 -10.40
CA ILE A 124 9.71 -4.22 -9.35
C ILE A 124 8.81 -4.30 -8.13
N GLY A 125 9.37 -4.84 -7.05
CA GLY A 125 8.71 -5.05 -5.78
C GLY A 125 9.72 -5.37 -4.70
N THR A 126 9.20 -5.80 -3.54
CA THR A 126 10.02 -6.22 -2.40
C THR A 126 10.27 -7.73 -2.39
N GLY A 127 9.43 -8.51 -3.06
CA GLY A 127 9.39 -9.97 -2.98
C GLY A 127 8.76 -10.49 -1.67
N ILE A 128 8.15 -9.62 -0.86
CA ILE A 128 7.57 -9.95 0.44
C ILE A 128 6.11 -9.52 0.46
N ASP A 129 5.21 -10.44 0.77
CA ASP A 129 3.79 -10.15 0.95
C ASP A 129 3.35 -10.21 2.42
N ILE A 130 2.27 -9.53 2.74
CA ILE A 130 1.65 -9.49 4.06
C ILE A 130 0.14 -9.68 3.92
N SER A 131 -0.51 -10.35 4.89
CA SER A 131 -1.97 -10.44 4.92
C SER A 131 -2.59 -9.07 5.22
N ILE A 132 -3.82 -8.84 4.73
CA ILE A 132 -4.55 -7.60 5.06
C ILE A 132 -4.77 -7.48 6.58
N ARG A 133 -4.94 -8.62 7.27
CA ARG A 133 -5.03 -8.68 8.74
C ARG A 133 -3.76 -8.17 9.40
N ASP A 134 -2.60 -8.71 9.00
CA ASP A 134 -1.31 -8.34 9.61
C ASP A 134 -0.91 -6.90 9.25
N LEU A 135 -1.26 -6.45 8.03
CA LEU A 135 -1.12 -5.06 7.64
C LEU A 135 -1.91 -4.12 8.57
N ALA A 136 -3.17 -4.46 8.87
CA ALA A 136 -3.99 -3.66 9.78
C ALA A 136 -3.40 -3.63 11.20
N LEU A 137 -2.88 -4.77 11.69
CA LEU A 137 -2.18 -4.84 12.97
C LEU A 137 -0.92 -3.97 12.98
N GLN A 138 -0.09 -4.06 11.95
CA GLN A 138 1.12 -3.25 11.84
C GLN A 138 0.80 -1.74 11.76
N ILE A 139 -0.25 -1.36 11.02
CA ILE A 139 -0.73 0.03 10.99
C ILE A 139 -1.22 0.47 12.38
N SER A 140 -1.98 -0.38 13.09
CA SER A 140 -2.48 -0.01 14.43
C SER A 140 -1.36 0.21 15.43
N GLU A 141 -0.29 -0.57 15.37
CA GLU A 141 0.91 -0.35 16.19
C GLU A 141 1.56 1.00 15.91
N VAL A 142 1.76 1.34 14.63
CA VAL A 142 2.36 2.62 14.21
C VAL A 142 1.49 3.81 14.60
N VAL A 143 0.18 3.69 14.42
CA VAL A 143 -0.79 4.74 14.76
C VAL A 143 -0.98 4.88 16.27
N GLY A 144 -0.81 3.77 17.02
CA GLY A 144 -1.08 3.67 18.45
C GLY A 144 -2.56 3.42 18.78
N TYR A 145 -3.33 2.85 17.85
CA TYR A 145 -4.72 2.45 18.07
C TYR A 145 -4.81 1.17 18.89
N LYS A 146 -5.74 1.12 19.87
CA LYS A 146 -5.90 0.00 20.81
C LYS A 146 -7.22 -0.76 20.68
N GLY A 147 -8.08 -0.34 19.76
CA GLY A 147 -9.35 -1.02 19.47
C GLY A 147 -9.16 -2.32 18.68
N THR A 148 -10.26 -2.88 18.22
CA THR A 148 -10.31 -4.19 17.55
C THR A 148 -10.58 -4.07 16.06
N PHE A 149 -10.36 -5.18 15.33
CA PHE A 149 -10.72 -5.28 13.91
C PHE A 149 -11.87 -6.27 13.74
N VAL A 150 -12.91 -5.85 13.01
CA VAL A 150 -14.05 -6.68 12.63
C VAL A 150 -13.95 -7.01 11.14
N PHE A 151 -13.82 -8.29 10.81
CA PHE A 151 -13.72 -8.74 9.43
C PHE A 151 -15.10 -9.04 8.86
N ASN A 152 -15.51 -8.28 7.83
CA ASN A 152 -16.84 -8.41 7.22
C ASN A 152 -16.79 -9.39 6.03
N SER A 153 -17.01 -10.67 6.31
CA SER A 153 -17.02 -11.76 5.31
C SER A 153 -18.20 -11.70 4.33
N THR A 154 -19.17 -10.79 4.51
CA THR A 154 -20.23 -10.56 3.51
C THR A 154 -19.70 -9.79 2.29
N LYS A 155 -18.55 -9.13 2.45
CA LYS A 155 -17.81 -8.50 1.35
C LYS A 155 -16.83 -9.51 0.76
N PRO A 156 -16.70 -9.56 -0.58
CA PRO A 156 -15.82 -10.53 -1.22
C PRO A 156 -14.36 -10.26 -0.90
N ASP A 157 -13.59 -11.32 -0.72
CA ASP A 157 -12.13 -11.24 -0.80
C ASP A 157 -11.72 -10.99 -2.26
N GLY A 158 -10.66 -10.21 -2.44
CA GLY A 158 -9.97 -10.13 -3.73
C GLY A 158 -9.12 -11.38 -3.99
N THR A 159 -8.28 -11.34 -5.02
CA THR A 159 -7.29 -12.40 -5.31
C THR A 159 -6.54 -12.78 -4.02
N LEU A 160 -6.48 -14.08 -3.71
CA LEU A 160 -5.92 -14.56 -2.45
C LEU A 160 -4.44 -14.20 -2.28
N LYS A 161 -3.64 -14.32 -3.34
CA LYS A 161 -2.21 -13.98 -3.31
C LYS A 161 -1.81 -13.22 -4.57
N LYS A 162 -1.07 -12.12 -4.36
CA LYS A 162 -0.50 -11.31 -5.45
C LYS A 162 0.89 -10.87 -5.01
N LEU A 163 1.88 -11.71 -5.35
CA LEU A 163 3.30 -11.49 -5.07
C LEU A 163 4.06 -11.45 -6.39
N THR A 164 4.99 -10.52 -6.53
CA THR A 164 5.86 -10.43 -7.70
C THR A 164 7.15 -11.22 -7.47
N ASP A 165 7.64 -11.88 -8.53
CA ASP A 165 8.98 -12.44 -8.54
C ASP A 165 9.98 -11.33 -8.88
N CYS A 166 10.73 -10.87 -7.89
CA CYS A 166 11.73 -9.81 -8.01
C CYS A 166 13.15 -10.34 -8.25
N SER A 167 13.33 -11.65 -8.48
CA SER A 167 14.64 -12.28 -8.65
C SER A 167 15.48 -11.62 -9.75
N LYS A 168 14.84 -11.22 -10.86
CA LYS A 168 15.53 -10.58 -11.98
C LYS A 168 16.11 -9.22 -11.61
N ILE A 169 15.34 -8.32 -10.98
CA ILE A 169 15.84 -7.00 -10.60
C ILE A 169 16.90 -7.09 -9.51
N HIS A 170 16.76 -8.05 -8.58
CA HIS A 170 17.76 -8.32 -7.56
C HIS A 170 19.08 -8.82 -8.20
N ALA A 171 19.01 -9.74 -9.16
CA ALA A 171 20.17 -10.20 -9.90
C ALA A 171 20.84 -9.08 -10.72
N LEU A 172 20.07 -8.10 -11.19
CA LEU A 172 20.57 -6.90 -11.83
C LEU A 172 21.21 -5.91 -10.85
N GLY A 173 21.10 -6.11 -9.53
CA GLY A 173 21.81 -5.36 -8.50
C GLY A 173 21.00 -4.28 -7.81
N TRP A 174 19.67 -4.19 -8.03
CA TRP A 174 18.81 -3.25 -7.33
C TRP A 174 17.97 -3.94 -6.25
N HIS A 175 17.81 -3.27 -5.10
CA HIS A 175 16.93 -3.67 -4.00
C HIS A 175 16.19 -2.44 -3.47
N HIS A 176 14.97 -2.64 -2.95
CA HIS A 176 14.24 -1.59 -2.25
C HIS A 176 15.00 -1.16 -0.98
N LYS A 177 14.73 0.07 -0.52
CA LYS A 177 15.43 0.70 0.61
C LYS A 177 14.50 0.92 1.80
N VAL A 178 13.20 1.07 1.54
CA VAL A 178 12.20 1.40 2.56
C VAL A 178 11.38 0.16 2.90
N GLU A 179 11.56 -0.33 4.13
CA GLU A 179 10.78 -1.42 4.66
C GLU A 179 9.32 -0.99 4.93
N LEU A 180 8.37 -1.94 4.88
CA LEU A 180 6.93 -1.63 4.98
C LEU A 180 6.60 -0.83 6.25
N ARG A 181 7.13 -1.22 7.41
CA ARG A 181 6.89 -0.51 8.68
C ARG A 181 7.36 0.93 8.62
N GLU A 182 8.56 1.16 8.15
CA GLU A 182 9.13 2.50 7.99
C GLU A 182 8.29 3.34 7.01
N GLY A 183 7.87 2.73 5.88
CA GLY A 183 7.00 3.39 4.91
C GLY A 183 5.65 3.81 5.50
N ILE A 184 5.01 2.93 6.32
CA ILE A 184 3.78 3.26 7.05
C ILE A 184 4.02 4.44 8.02
N GLU A 185 5.12 4.45 8.75
CA GLU A 185 5.47 5.55 9.66
C GLU A 185 5.66 6.88 8.92
N ARG A 186 6.35 6.83 7.76
CA ARG A 186 6.53 8.01 6.89
C ARG A 186 5.18 8.52 6.36
N LEU A 187 4.34 7.61 5.85
CA LEU A 187 3.02 7.93 5.31
C LEU A 187 2.08 8.50 6.39
N PHE A 188 2.11 7.94 7.60
CA PHE A 188 1.34 8.43 8.74
C PHE A 188 1.73 9.86 9.13
N ARG A 189 3.01 10.19 9.10
CA ARG A 189 3.47 11.58 9.33
C ARG A 189 2.94 12.55 8.28
N LEU A 190 2.77 12.12 7.03
CA LEU A 190 2.19 12.93 5.97
C LEU A 190 0.67 13.12 6.16
N LEU A 191 -0.04 12.08 6.58
CA LEU A 191 -1.49 12.14 6.83
C LEU A 191 -1.86 13.09 7.99
N LYS A 192 -0.96 13.29 8.96
CA LYS A 192 -1.19 14.18 10.12
C LYS A 192 -0.96 15.66 9.84
N LYS A 193 -0.37 16.03 8.71
CA LYS A 193 -0.14 17.43 8.31
C LYS A 193 -1.40 18.06 7.75
#